data_460ab8ee456fecf336da192b28a7f620
#
_entry.id   460ab8ee456fecf336da192b28a7f620
#
_cell.length_a   1.000
_cell.length_b   1.000
_cell.length_c   1.000
_cell.angle_alpha   90.00
_cell.angle_beta   90.00
_cell.angle_gamma   90.00
#
_symmetry.space_group_name_H-M   'P 1'
#
loop_
_entity.id
_entity.type
_entity.pdbx_description
1 polymer ?
#
loop_
_entity_poly.entity_id
_entity_poly.type
_entity_poly.pdbx_seq_one_letter_code
_entity_poly.pdbx_strand_id
1 'polypeptide(L)'
;MAVHWKRFILILVTGAAGGLAWNAASGRGFALGRSVLVQAGDELVEGADAGTLLKRGALFLDARPRDFWRMSRIPGSLPLPEEDFDRAFAEAEPRLRRANGIVVYCSGFGCEASHVVARKLRERGFIAAILNEGLPAWQDAGLPIDVEPRS
;
A
#
# COMPACT_ATOMS: atom_id res chain seq x y z
N MET A 1 26.83 44.76 9.72
CA MET A 1 26.02 43.54 9.97
C MET A 1 25.42 42.91 8.72
N ALA A 2 25.21 43.59 7.60
CA ALA A 2 24.54 43.06 6.38
C ALA A 2 25.38 41.99 5.59
N VAL A 3 26.70 41.97 5.74
CA VAL A 3 27.59 41.04 4.97
C VAL A 3 27.48 39.59 5.44
N HIS A 4 27.21 39.36 6.70
CA HIS A 4 27.14 37.98 7.25
C HIS A 4 25.82 37.28 6.89
N TRP A 5 24.73 37.99 6.77
CA TRP A 5 23.43 37.46 6.37
C TRP A 5 23.47 36.86 4.94
N LYS A 6 24.07 37.57 4.00
CA LYS A 6 24.21 37.07 2.61
C LYS A 6 25.04 35.79 2.53
N ARG A 7 26.11 35.67 3.34
CA ARG A 7 26.90 34.44 3.41
C ARG A 7 26.14 33.29 4.04
N PHE A 8 25.34 33.55 5.06
CA PHE A 8 24.48 32.52 5.67
C PHE A 8 23.41 32.01 4.69
N ILE A 9 22.76 32.87 3.96
CA ILE A 9 21.78 32.50 2.94
C ILE A 9 22.46 31.68 1.83
N LEU A 10 23.64 32.08 1.38
CA LEU A 10 24.38 31.37 0.35
C LEU A 10 24.73 29.94 0.80
N ILE A 11 25.17 29.75 2.03
CA ILE A 11 25.48 28.42 2.59
C ILE A 11 24.24 27.54 2.69
N LEU A 12 23.11 28.10 3.14
CA LEU A 12 21.84 27.37 3.22
C LEU A 12 21.33 26.95 1.83
N VAL A 13 21.40 27.85 0.86
CA VAL A 13 20.94 27.55 -0.51
C VAL A 13 21.84 26.52 -1.20
N THR A 14 23.16 26.65 -1.06
CA THR A 14 24.10 25.67 -1.65
C THR A 14 24.02 24.33 -0.96
N GLY A 15 23.85 24.28 0.36
CA GLY A 15 23.66 23.05 1.12
C GLY A 15 22.36 22.34 0.75
N ALA A 16 21.26 23.07 0.64
CA ALA A 16 19.95 22.53 0.22
C ALA A 16 20.00 22.03 -1.24
N ALA A 17 20.58 22.80 -2.15
CA ALA A 17 20.72 22.41 -3.55
C ALA A 17 21.64 21.17 -3.71
N GLY A 18 22.75 21.12 -2.98
CA GLY A 18 23.66 19.97 -2.97
C GLY A 18 23.00 18.73 -2.38
N GLY A 19 22.21 18.87 -1.30
CA GLY A 19 21.46 17.78 -0.68
C GLY A 19 20.38 17.23 -1.60
N LEU A 20 19.63 18.10 -2.29
CA LEU A 20 18.62 17.70 -3.28
C LEU A 20 19.25 17.00 -4.50
N ALA A 21 20.35 17.53 -5.01
CA ALA A 21 21.08 16.92 -6.13
C ALA A 21 21.63 15.54 -5.77
N TRP A 22 22.22 15.41 -4.57
CA TRP A 22 22.70 14.12 -4.05
C TRP A 22 21.55 13.13 -3.85
N ASN A 23 20.42 13.59 -3.32
CA ASN A 23 19.21 12.79 -3.13
C ASN A 23 18.67 12.24 -4.47
N ALA A 24 18.68 13.07 -5.51
CA ALA A 24 18.25 12.68 -6.86
C ALA A 24 19.22 11.70 -7.53
N ALA A 25 20.55 11.88 -7.30
CA ALA A 25 21.60 11.09 -7.96
C ALA A 25 21.90 9.75 -7.26
N SER A 26 21.66 9.65 -5.95
CA SER A 26 22.09 8.48 -5.14
C SER A 26 21.21 7.24 -5.31
N GLY A 27 20.02 7.34 -5.95
CA GLY A 27 19.06 6.24 -6.09
C GLY A 27 18.57 5.66 -4.74
N ARG A 28 19.09 6.16 -3.63
CA ARG A 28 18.73 5.83 -2.24
C ARG A 28 18.12 7.02 -1.51
N GLY A 29 17.79 8.07 -2.26
CA GLY A 29 17.31 9.32 -1.70
C GLY A 29 15.94 9.21 -1.05
N PHE A 30 15.67 10.07 -0.08
CA PHE A 30 14.35 10.27 0.48
C PHE A 30 13.37 10.64 -0.64
N ALA A 31 12.36 9.82 -0.84
CA ALA A 31 11.23 10.15 -1.71
C ALA A 31 10.38 11.21 -1.00
N LEU A 32 10.67 12.48 -1.29
CA LEU A 32 9.82 13.59 -0.84
C LEU A 32 8.46 13.45 -1.54
N GLY A 33 7.46 12.94 -0.82
CA GLY A 33 6.09 12.87 -1.29
C GLY A 33 5.53 11.49 -1.63
N ARG A 34 6.32 10.41 -1.55
CA ARG A 34 5.78 9.04 -1.55
C ARG A 34 6.00 8.40 -0.19
N SER A 35 5.01 7.64 0.26
CA SER A 35 5.05 6.94 1.53
C SER A 35 6.43 6.28 1.75
N VAL A 36 7.08 6.62 2.86
CA VAL A 36 8.36 6.01 3.30
C VAL A 36 8.25 4.49 3.46
N LEU A 37 7.04 3.96 3.39
CA LEU A 37 6.69 2.55 3.59
C LEU A 37 6.62 1.75 2.29
N VAL A 38 6.72 2.39 1.10
CA VAL A 38 6.77 1.64 -0.17
C VAL A 38 8.09 0.91 -0.26
N GLN A 39 8.05 -0.40 -0.17
CA GLN A 39 9.23 -1.23 -0.37
C GLN A 39 9.57 -1.30 -1.86
N ALA A 40 10.86 -1.34 -2.18
CA ALA A 40 11.30 -1.46 -3.56
C ALA A 40 10.70 -2.73 -4.20
N GLY A 41 9.93 -2.56 -5.27
CA GLY A 41 9.26 -3.63 -5.99
C GLY A 41 7.76 -3.80 -5.68
N ASP A 42 7.18 -2.97 -4.80
CA ASP A 42 5.74 -2.95 -4.60
C ASP A 42 5.06 -2.10 -5.68
N GLU A 43 4.07 -2.67 -6.36
CA GLU A 43 3.18 -1.95 -7.28
C GLU A 43 2.03 -1.36 -6.47
N LEU A 44 1.88 -0.04 -6.51
CA LEU A 44 0.79 0.66 -5.83
C LEU A 44 -0.37 0.91 -6.78
N VAL A 45 -1.59 0.68 -6.28
CA VAL A 45 -2.85 0.98 -6.96
C VAL A 45 -3.57 2.10 -6.22
N GLU A 46 -4.00 3.11 -6.92
CA GLU A 46 -4.80 4.20 -6.36
C GLU A 46 -6.28 3.78 -6.21
N GLY A 47 -6.99 4.37 -5.26
CA GLY A 47 -8.39 4.04 -4.99
C GLY A 47 -9.29 4.14 -6.21
N ALA A 48 -9.09 5.15 -7.06
CA ALA A 48 -9.86 5.33 -8.30
C ALA A 48 -9.71 4.17 -9.30
N ASP A 49 -8.52 3.55 -9.37
CA ASP A 49 -8.24 2.45 -10.29
C ASP A 49 -8.65 1.09 -9.71
N ALA A 50 -8.69 0.97 -8.39
CA ALA A 50 -9.00 -0.26 -7.68
C ALA A 50 -10.40 -0.82 -8.05
N GLY A 51 -11.40 0.06 -8.22
CA GLY A 51 -12.73 -0.34 -8.67
C GLY A 51 -12.75 -0.95 -10.08
N THR A 52 -11.88 -0.48 -10.96
CA THR A 52 -11.72 -1.05 -12.30
C THR A 52 -11.06 -2.43 -12.24
N LEU A 53 -10.07 -2.61 -11.37
CA LEU A 53 -9.43 -3.90 -11.16
C LEU A 53 -10.41 -4.94 -10.60
N LEU A 54 -11.26 -4.56 -9.65
CA LEU A 54 -12.30 -5.45 -9.13
C LEU A 54 -13.24 -5.92 -10.24
N LYS A 55 -13.73 -5.00 -11.09
CA LYS A 55 -14.60 -5.32 -12.24
C LYS A 55 -13.93 -6.24 -13.26
N ARG A 56 -12.60 -6.18 -13.38
CA ARG A 56 -11.79 -7.07 -14.23
C ARG A 56 -11.46 -8.41 -13.60
N GLY A 57 -11.96 -8.68 -12.39
CA GLY A 57 -11.80 -9.96 -11.70
C GLY A 57 -10.52 -10.06 -10.86
N ALA A 58 -9.91 -8.96 -10.49
CA ALA A 58 -8.84 -8.97 -9.51
C ALA A 58 -9.36 -9.43 -8.13
N LEU A 59 -8.60 -10.26 -7.45
CA LEU A 59 -8.88 -10.71 -6.09
C LEU A 59 -8.29 -9.74 -5.09
N PHE A 60 -9.14 -9.20 -4.23
CA PHE A 60 -8.73 -8.33 -3.13
C PHE A 60 -8.48 -9.15 -1.87
N LEU A 61 -7.39 -8.85 -1.16
CA LEU A 61 -6.97 -9.51 0.06
C LEU A 61 -6.87 -8.49 1.19
N ASP A 62 -7.55 -8.76 2.29
CA ASP A 62 -7.56 -7.91 3.46
C ASP A 62 -6.46 -8.35 4.44
N ALA A 63 -5.42 -7.53 4.59
CA ALA A 63 -4.31 -7.80 5.51
C ALA A 63 -4.61 -7.43 6.96
N ARG A 64 -5.79 -6.85 7.24
CA ARG A 64 -6.23 -6.52 8.59
C ARG A 64 -6.62 -7.78 9.37
N PRO A 65 -6.66 -7.73 10.73
CA PRO A 65 -7.24 -8.78 11.54
C PRO A 65 -8.65 -9.19 11.07
N ARG A 66 -8.98 -10.49 11.16
CA ARG A 66 -10.23 -11.06 10.62
C ARG A 66 -11.49 -10.35 11.11
N ASP A 67 -11.48 -9.80 12.31
CA ASP A 67 -12.64 -9.11 12.87
C ASP A 67 -12.94 -7.81 12.13
N PHE A 68 -11.91 -7.06 11.70
CA PHE A 68 -12.10 -5.89 10.85
C PHE A 68 -12.66 -6.25 9.48
N TRP A 69 -12.19 -7.35 8.87
CA TRP A 69 -12.73 -7.87 7.62
C TRP A 69 -14.21 -8.27 7.74
N ARG A 70 -14.61 -8.87 8.88
CA ARG A 70 -16.01 -9.19 9.15
C ARG A 70 -16.87 -7.94 9.25
N MET A 71 -16.40 -6.93 9.97
CA MET A 71 -17.13 -5.68 10.18
C MET A 71 -17.38 -4.91 8.89
N SER A 72 -16.36 -4.77 8.05
CA SER A 72 -16.45 -4.06 6.76
C SER A 72 -15.32 -4.49 5.84
N ARG A 73 -15.61 -4.68 4.54
CA ARG A 73 -14.64 -5.17 3.57
C ARG A 73 -14.94 -4.72 2.15
N ILE A 74 -13.94 -4.77 1.28
CA ILE A 74 -14.15 -4.67 -0.16
C ILE A 74 -14.95 -5.89 -0.61
N PRO A 75 -16.00 -5.74 -1.43
CA PRO A 75 -16.84 -6.83 -1.89
C PRO A 75 -16.04 -7.97 -2.51
N GLY A 76 -16.32 -9.21 -2.08
CA GLY A 76 -15.65 -10.40 -2.59
C GLY A 76 -14.21 -10.60 -2.13
N SER A 77 -13.66 -9.72 -1.30
CA SER A 77 -12.31 -9.88 -0.74
C SER A 77 -12.20 -11.09 0.20
N LEU A 78 -10.98 -11.59 0.34
CA LEU A 78 -10.64 -12.63 1.31
C LEU A 78 -9.81 -12.07 2.44
N PRO A 79 -10.01 -12.54 3.69
CA PRO A 79 -9.12 -12.20 4.78
C PRO A 79 -7.79 -12.93 4.60
N LEU A 80 -6.69 -12.16 4.65
CA LEU A 80 -5.33 -12.69 4.67
C LEU A 80 -4.50 -11.91 5.71
N PRO A 81 -4.86 -12.00 7.00
CA PRO A 81 -4.20 -11.25 8.05
C PRO A 81 -2.74 -11.66 8.22
N GLU A 82 -1.89 -10.67 8.51
CA GLU A 82 -0.45 -10.89 8.68
C GLU A 82 -0.14 -11.89 9.82
N GLU A 83 -0.87 -11.79 10.93
CA GLU A 83 -0.67 -12.62 12.12
C GLU A 83 -1.02 -14.10 11.95
N ASP A 84 -1.88 -14.43 10.98
CA ASP A 84 -2.37 -15.79 10.70
C ASP A 84 -2.19 -16.14 9.22
N PHE A 85 -1.14 -15.60 8.62
CA PHE A 85 -0.93 -15.64 7.18
C PHE A 85 -0.93 -17.07 6.61
N ASP A 86 -0.21 -18.01 7.23
CA ASP A 86 -0.03 -19.34 6.65
C ASP A 86 -1.33 -20.14 6.57
N ARG A 87 -2.18 -20.06 7.59
CA ARG A 87 -3.50 -20.69 7.58
C ARG A 87 -4.41 -20.02 6.56
N ALA A 88 -4.49 -18.68 6.61
CA ALA A 88 -5.33 -17.91 5.70
C ALA A 88 -4.89 -18.07 4.24
N PHE A 89 -3.58 -18.19 3.99
CA PHE A 89 -3.03 -18.44 2.66
C PHE A 89 -3.49 -19.80 2.12
N ALA A 90 -3.42 -20.87 2.93
CA ALA A 90 -3.89 -22.19 2.51
C ALA A 90 -5.38 -22.18 2.11
N GLU A 91 -6.21 -21.43 2.84
CA GLU A 91 -7.63 -21.23 2.51
C GLU A 91 -7.83 -20.41 1.21
N ALA A 92 -6.98 -19.42 0.97
CA ALA A 92 -7.08 -18.50 -0.17
C ALA A 92 -6.42 -19.05 -1.45
N GLU A 93 -5.45 -19.95 -1.36
CA GLU A 93 -4.60 -20.40 -2.47
C GLU A 93 -5.37 -20.86 -3.72
N PRO A 94 -6.48 -21.63 -3.61
CA PRO A 94 -7.23 -22.05 -4.80
C PRO A 94 -7.83 -20.87 -5.58
N ARG A 95 -8.17 -19.77 -4.88
CA ARG A 95 -8.68 -18.55 -5.52
C ARG A 95 -7.53 -17.67 -6.05
N LEU A 96 -6.41 -17.59 -5.33
CA LEU A 96 -5.20 -16.91 -5.76
C LEU A 96 -4.71 -17.42 -7.11
N ARG A 97 -4.68 -18.74 -7.29
CA ARG A 97 -4.24 -19.38 -8.55
C ARG A 97 -5.15 -19.12 -9.75
N ARG A 98 -6.39 -18.69 -9.52
CA ARG A 98 -7.39 -18.40 -10.57
C ARG A 98 -7.61 -16.91 -10.78
N ALA A 99 -7.00 -16.06 -9.96
CA ALA A 99 -7.21 -14.63 -10.01
C ALA A 99 -6.52 -14.01 -11.23
N ASN A 100 -7.18 -13.04 -11.89
CA ASN A 100 -6.61 -12.26 -12.99
C ASN A 100 -5.68 -11.14 -12.51
N GLY A 101 -5.50 -10.99 -11.22
CA GLY A 101 -4.66 -10.03 -10.53
C GLY A 101 -4.94 -10.12 -9.04
N ILE A 102 -4.01 -9.69 -8.22
CA ILE A 102 -4.11 -9.72 -6.76
C ILE A 102 -3.83 -8.32 -6.24
N VAL A 103 -4.70 -7.81 -5.37
CA VAL A 103 -4.53 -6.53 -4.70
C VAL A 103 -4.65 -6.74 -3.20
N VAL A 104 -3.64 -6.35 -2.44
CA VAL A 104 -3.65 -6.39 -0.97
C VAL A 104 -4.03 -5.02 -0.44
N TYR A 105 -4.85 -4.96 0.59
CA TYR A 105 -5.20 -3.71 1.26
C TYR A 105 -5.17 -3.85 2.78
N CYS A 106 -5.09 -2.69 3.45
CA CYS A 106 -5.08 -2.58 4.90
C CYS A 106 -5.94 -1.42 5.40
N SER A 107 -5.73 -1.00 6.66
CA SER A 107 -6.53 0.05 7.33
C SER A 107 -6.29 1.46 6.79
N GLY A 108 -5.20 1.73 6.07
CA GLY A 108 -4.88 3.06 5.57
C GLY A 108 -3.40 3.41 5.67
N PHE A 109 -3.13 4.69 5.63
CA PHE A 109 -1.78 5.25 5.65
C PHE A 109 -0.97 4.73 6.85
N GLY A 110 0.27 4.29 6.58
CA GLY A 110 1.17 3.78 7.63
C GLY A 110 0.91 2.34 8.05
N CYS A 111 -0.02 1.62 7.43
CA CYS A 111 -0.24 0.21 7.72
C CYS A 111 0.77 -0.67 6.97
N GLU A 112 1.71 -1.27 7.71
CA GLU A 112 2.73 -2.15 7.13
C GLU A 112 2.20 -3.54 6.74
N ALA A 113 1.07 -3.97 7.28
CA ALA A 113 0.57 -5.34 7.09
C ALA A 113 0.35 -5.68 5.60
N SER A 114 -0.13 -4.75 4.77
CA SER A 114 -0.29 -4.99 3.33
C SER A 114 1.05 -5.24 2.63
N HIS A 115 2.11 -4.53 3.01
CA HIS A 115 3.46 -4.73 2.47
C HIS A 115 4.06 -6.07 2.92
N VAL A 116 3.86 -6.44 4.19
CA VAL A 116 4.30 -7.74 4.72
C VAL A 116 3.58 -8.88 4.01
N VAL A 117 2.27 -8.78 3.84
CA VAL A 117 1.45 -9.78 3.14
C VAL A 117 1.86 -9.89 1.66
N ALA A 118 2.04 -8.76 0.97
CA ALA A 118 2.50 -8.76 -0.43
C ALA A 118 3.87 -9.41 -0.58
N ARG A 119 4.81 -9.15 0.33
CA ARG A 119 6.11 -9.82 0.36
C ARG A 119 5.99 -11.32 0.57
N LYS A 120 5.20 -11.76 1.57
CA LYS A 120 4.96 -13.20 1.84
C LYS A 120 4.29 -13.90 0.65
N LEU A 121 3.40 -13.23 -0.09
CA LEU A 121 2.82 -13.73 -1.33
C LEU A 121 3.89 -13.90 -2.42
N ARG A 122 4.78 -12.91 -2.58
CA ARG A 122 5.88 -12.94 -3.55
C ARG A 122 6.83 -14.12 -3.30
N GLU A 123 7.16 -14.39 -2.03
CA GLU A 123 7.96 -15.55 -1.61
C GLU A 123 7.32 -16.89 -2.00
N ARG A 124 5.98 -16.89 -2.19
CA ARG A 124 5.20 -18.06 -2.66
C ARG A 124 4.87 -18.04 -4.15
N GLY A 125 5.51 -17.12 -4.90
CA GLY A 125 5.37 -17.03 -6.37
C GLY A 125 4.15 -16.27 -6.86
N PHE A 126 3.46 -15.50 -5.98
CA PHE A 126 2.35 -14.63 -6.38
C PHE A 126 2.81 -13.17 -6.45
N ILE A 127 2.41 -12.48 -7.51
CA ILE A 127 2.60 -11.03 -7.65
C ILE A 127 1.32 -10.34 -7.19
N ALA A 128 1.44 -9.42 -6.25
CA ALA A 128 0.32 -8.66 -5.73
C ALA A 128 0.66 -7.17 -5.74
N ALA A 129 -0.28 -6.35 -6.19
CA ALA A 129 -0.26 -4.91 -5.99
C ALA A 129 -0.80 -4.54 -4.60
N ILE A 130 -0.52 -3.35 -4.13
CA ILE A 130 -0.99 -2.83 -2.85
C ILE A 130 -1.91 -1.65 -3.11
N LEU A 131 -3.11 -1.67 -2.54
CA LEU A 131 -4.01 -0.52 -2.56
C LEU A 131 -3.44 0.58 -1.68
N ASN A 132 -2.97 1.66 -2.33
CA ASN A 132 -2.44 2.83 -1.64
C ASN A 132 -3.50 3.42 -0.71
N GLU A 133 -3.09 3.79 0.51
CA GLU A 133 -3.99 4.27 1.56
C GLU A 133 -5.13 3.30 1.95
N GLY A 134 -5.11 2.06 1.47
CA GLY A 134 -5.95 0.96 1.94
C GLY A 134 -7.46 1.17 1.78
N LEU A 135 -8.25 0.65 2.73
CA LEU A 135 -9.71 0.73 2.69
C LEU A 135 -10.25 2.17 2.66
N PRO A 136 -9.68 3.17 3.34
CA PRO A 136 -10.10 4.57 3.20
C PRO A 136 -10.06 5.07 1.75
N ALA A 137 -8.99 4.83 0.99
CA ALA A 137 -8.91 5.25 -0.41
C ALA A 137 -10.00 4.62 -1.29
N TRP A 138 -10.39 3.38 -0.99
CA TRP A 138 -11.52 2.71 -1.63
C TRP A 138 -12.84 3.44 -1.33
N GLN A 139 -13.04 3.84 -0.05
CA GLN A 139 -14.24 4.56 0.39
C GLN A 139 -14.30 5.97 -0.19
N ASP A 140 -13.18 6.69 -0.20
CA ASP A 140 -13.06 8.04 -0.75
C ASP A 140 -13.32 8.07 -2.26
N ALA A 141 -13.03 6.96 -2.95
CA ALA A 141 -13.41 6.76 -4.34
C ALA A 141 -14.90 6.45 -4.55
N GLY A 142 -15.73 6.44 -3.50
CA GLY A 142 -17.17 6.17 -3.55
C GLY A 142 -17.52 4.74 -3.93
N LEU A 143 -16.59 3.79 -3.73
CA LEU A 143 -16.78 2.40 -4.10
C LEU A 143 -17.55 1.61 -3.01
N PRO A 144 -18.31 0.56 -3.38
CA PRO A 144 -19.16 -0.16 -2.45
C PRO A 144 -18.36 -0.94 -1.40
N ILE A 145 -18.94 -1.08 -0.20
CA ILE A 145 -18.41 -1.86 0.91
C ILE A 145 -19.45 -2.87 1.36
N ASP A 146 -19.01 -4.11 1.59
CA ASP A 146 -19.78 -5.09 2.32
C ASP A 146 -19.61 -4.84 3.83
N VAL A 147 -20.72 -4.71 4.54
CA VAL A 147 -20.76 -4.62 6.00
C VAL A 147 -21.57 -5.78 6.55
N GLU A 148 -21.12 -6.38 7.64
CA GLU A 148 -21.91 -7.40 8.33
C GLU A 148 -23.12 -6.74 9.02
N PRO A 149 -24.35 -7.24 8.82
CA PRO A 149 -25.51 -6.70 9.52
C PRO A 149 -25.26 -6.82 11.03
N ARG A 150 -25.45 -5.74 11.77
CA ARG A 150 -25.46 -5.82 13.23
C ARG A 150 -26.67 -6.65 13.66
N SER A 151 -26.39 -7.81 14.22
CA SER A 151 -27.39 -8.66 14.90
C SER A 151 -27.82 -8.04 16.21
#